data_559ff45e316cf9467ea24d81308267ae
#
_entry.id   559ff45e316cf9467ea24d81308267ae
#
_cell.length_a   1.000
_cell.length_b   1.000
_cell.length_c   1.000
_cell.angle_alpha   90.00
_cell.angle_beta   90.00
_cell.angle_gamma   90.00
#
_symmetry.space_group_name_H-M   'P 1'
#
loop_
_entity.id
_entity.type
_entity.pdbx_description
1 polymer ?
#
loop_
_entity_poly.entity_id
_entity_poly.type
_entity_poly.pdbx_seq_one_letter_code
_entity_poly.pdbx_strand_id
1 'polypeptide(L)'
;MSPTSHESPEQRQAPASESPADRRTGRRGLIAVAALLAGYAALSYYGNSRPDAKGLGVGLALGPVLLIGLILVWRWTRPLIATLVIVTVGAVVYRYWSALEGNYEWADLAQQCAAYGLLAFSFGRSLMPGRTPLCTQLADNLHGPLVPEEITYTRRATAAWTAFYLLIAAAIAILFFAAPLRVWSLFVNFATYGLIALMFIADYSIRHRILPRAPRTGILAALQQFLVGSG
;
A
#
# COMPACT_ATOMS: atom_id res chain seq x y z
N MET A 1 24.86 63.73 -3.06
CA MET A 1 25.79 62.61 -3.00
C MET A 1 25.20 61.59 -2.06
N SER A 2 24.48 60.62 -2.62
CA SER A 2 23.87 59.53 -1.89
C SER A 2 24.58 58.23 -2.31
N PRO A 3 25.04 57.37 -1.39
CA PRO A 3 25.66 56.12 -1.77
C PRO A 3 24.57 55.07 -2.08
N THR A 4 24.66 54.53 -3.27
CA THR A 4 23.92 53.38 -3.75
C THR A 4 24.32 52.15 -2.93
N SER A 5 23.34 51.60 -2.21
CA SER A 5 23.44 50.27 -1.55
C SER A 5 23.46 49.19 -2.62
N HIS A 6 24.58 48.51 -2.78
CA HIS A 6 24.71 47.26 -3.54
C HIS A 6 23.93 46.16 -2.80
N GLU A 7 22.81 45.78 -3.31
CA GLU A 7 22.14 44.49 -2.95
C GLU A 7 22.99 43.36 -3.48
N SER A 8 23.47 42.54 -2.56
CA SER A 8 24.18 41.29 -2.84
C SER A 8 23.27 40.30 -3.53
N PRO A 9 23.70 39.62 -4.61
CA PRO A 9 22.85 38.61 -5.25
C PRO A 9 22.60 37.45 -4.28
N GLU A 10 21.33 37.24 -4.03
CA GLU A 10 20.75 36.15 -3.28
C GLU A 10 21.45 34.83 -3.60
N GLN A 11 22.11 34.25 -2.63
CA GLN A 11 22.77 32.95 -2.73
C GLN A 11 21.69 31.91 -3.06
N ARG A 12 21.58 31.57 -4.33
CA ARG A 12 20.80 30.45 -4.83
C ARG A 12 21.37 29.18 -4.20
N GLN A 13 20.77 28.74 -3.07
CA GLN A 13 21.09 27.48 -2.42
C GLN A 13 20.90 26.37 -3.46
N ALA A 14 21.99 25.80 -3.92
CA ALA A 14 21.99 24.60 -4.72
C ALA A 14 21.29 23.48 -3.90
N PRO A 15 20.44 22.63 -4.50
CA PRO A 15 19.82 21.53 -3.77
C PRO A 15 20.92 20.66 -3.18
N ALA A 16 20.84 20.43 -1.87
CA ALA A 16 21.78 19.62 -1.13
C ALA A 16 21.95 18.26 -1.83
N SER A 17 23.15 17.98 -2.32
CA SER A 17 23.48 16.70 -2.94
C SER A 17 23.39 15.61 -1.88
N GLU A 18 22.41 14.71 -2.02
CA GLU A 18 22.28 13.53 -1.17
C GLU A 18 23.60 12.79 -1.04
N SER A 19 24.04 12.60 0.19
CA SER A 19 25.25 11.86 0.51
C SER A 19 25.15 10.41 0.00
N PRO A 20 26.26 9.83 -0.53
CA PRO A 20 26.29 8.42 -0.94
C PRO A 20 25.89 7.44 0.18
N ALA A 21 26.04 7.84 1.45
CA ALA A 21 25.62 7.07 2.62
C ALA A 21 24.07 6.99 2.73
N ASP A 22 23.37 8.09 2.45
CA ASP A 22 21.90 8.16 2.51
C ASP A 22 21.25 7.28 1.44
N ARG A 23 21.80 7.25 0.24
CA ARG A 23 21.33 6.35 -0.86
C ARG A 23 21.56 4.88 -0.53
N ARG A 24 22.62 4.53 0.19
CA ARG A 24 22.90 3.15 0.61
C ARG A 24 21.95 2.69 1.71
N THR A 25 21.59 3.55 2.65
CA THR A 25 20.63 3.26 3.73
C THR A 25 19.23 3.08 3.19
N GLY A 26 18.76 3.96 2.30
CA GLY A 26 17.47 3.82 1.63
C GLY A 26 17.36 2.55 0.78
N ARG A 27 18.42 2.20 0.02
CA ARG A 27 18.46 0.96 -0.78
C ARG A 27 18.44 -0.30 0.09
N ARG A 28 19.14 -0.32 1.22
CA ARG A 28 19.12 -1.45 2.17
C ARG A 28 17.73 -1.62 2.79
N GLY A 29 17.06 -0.54 3.17
CA GLY A 29 15.69 -0.56 3.68
C GLY A 29 14.72 -1.11 2.65
N LEU A 30 14.81 -0.67 1.39
CA LEU A 30 13.96 -1.17 0.31
C LEU A 30 14.17 -2.67 0.04
N ILE A 31 15.42 -3.13 0.03
CA ILE A 31 15.75 -4.56 -0.13
C ILE A 31 15.20 -5.38 1.03
N ALA A 32 15.32 -4.88 2.27
CA ALA A 32 14.78 -5.56 3.45
C ALA A 32 13.25 -5.68 3.38
N VAL A 33 12.55 -4.61 3.02
CA VAL A 33 11.08 -4.63 2.83
C VAL A 33 10.67 -5.58 1.71
N ALA A 34 11.36 -5.54 0.57
CA ALA A 34 11.08 -6.45 -0.55
C ALA A 34 11.32 -7.92 -0.17
N ALA A 35 12.39 -8.21 0.55
CA ALA A 35 12.70 -9.56 1.04
C ALA A 35 11.63 -10.05 2.05
N LEU A 36 11.17 -9.16 2.92
CA LEU A 36 10.12 -9.46 3.91
C LEU A 36 8.77 -9.74 3.23
N LEU A 37 8.40 -8.94 2.23
CA LEU A 37 7.19 -9.16 1.43
C LEU A 37 7.26 -10.46 0.62
N ALA A 38 8.40 -10.74 -0.01
CA ALA A 38 8.61 -11.98 -0.76
C ALA A 38 8.57 -13.21 0.16
N GLY A 39 9.19 -13.13 1.34
CA GLY A 39 9.13 -14.17 2.36
C GLY A 39 7.70 -14.41 2.86
N TYR A 40 6.96 -13.33 3.15
CA TYR A 40 5.55 -13.43 3.53
C TYR A 40 4.70 -14.08 2.42
N ALA A 41 4.86 -13.66 1.17
CA ALA A 41 4.13 -14.24 0.04
C ALA A 41 4.46 -15.72 -0.17
N ALA A 42 5.73 -16.11 -0.06
CA ALA A 42 6.15 -17.50 -0.15
C ALA A 42 5.57 -18.37 0.98
N LEU A 43 5.57 -17.84 2.20
CA LEU A 43 5.03 -18.52 3.38
C LEU A 43 3.51 -18.65 3.31
N SER A 44 2.81 -17.61 2.84
CA SER A 44 1.36 -17.64 2.58
C SER A 44 1.02 -18.66 1.50
N TYR A 45 1.78 -18.68 0.40
CA TYR A 45 1.60 -19.68 -0.64
C TYR A 45 1.78 -21.11 -0.12
N TYR A 46 2.81 -21.35 0.69
CA TYR A 46 3.06 -22.65 1.30
C TYR A 46 1.92 -23.06 2.23
N GLY A 47 1.45 -22.17 3.11
CA GLY A 47 0.31 -22.40 4.01
C GLY A 47 -0.99 -22.70 3.26
N ASN A 48 -1.23 -21.99 2.17
CA ASN A 48 -2.45 -22.15 1.36
C ASN A 48 -2.41 -23.37 0.42
N SER A 49 -1.21 -23.90 0.12
CA SER A 49 -1.06 -24.99 -0.84
C SER A 49 -1.02 -26.38 -0.19
N ARG A 50 -0.86 -26.46 1.13
CA ARG A 50 -0.71 -27.72 1.86
C ARG A 50 -1.74 -27.90 2.96
N PRO A 51 -2.47 -29.06 2.99
CA PRO A 51 -3.46 -29.36 4.02
C PRO A 51 -2.89 -29.39 5.44
N ASP A 52 -1.63 -29.81 5.59
CA ASP A 52 -0.93 -29.97 6.87
C ASP A 52 -0.46 -28.62 7.45
N ALA A 53 -0.46 -27.54 6.64
CA ALA A 53 0.00 -26.21 7.01
C ALA A 53 -1.13 -25.20 7.20
N LYS A 54 -2.37 -25.66 7.34
CA LYS A 54 -3.57 -24.79 7.47
C LYS A 54 -3.48 -23.82 8.63
N GLY A 55 -2.98 -24.26 9.80
CA GLY A 55 -2.78 -23.37 10.95
C GLY A 55 -1.79 -22.21 10.66
N LEU A 56 -0.76 -22.48 9.87
CA LEU A 56 0.17 -21.45 9.41
C LEU A 56 -0.52 -20.47 8.44
N GLY A 57 -1.39 -20.97 7.56
CA GLY A 57 -2.22 -20.16 6.66
C GLY A 57 -3.14 -19.20 7.44
N VAL A 58 -3.85 -19.69 8.44
CA VAL A 58 -4.69 -18.88 9.35
C VAL A 58 -3.88 -17.80 10.05
N GLY A 59 -2.71 -18.16 10.60
CA GLY A 59 -1.84 -17.21 11.29
C GLY A 59 -1.32 -16.11 10.38
N LEU A 60 -0.96 -16.44 9.15
CA LEU A 60 -0.49 -15.47 8.16
C LEU A 60 -1.62 -14.60 7.61
N ALA A 61 -2.81 -15.16 7.40
CA ALA A 61 -3.97 -14.39 6.92
C ALA A 61 -4.47 -13.41 7.99
N LEU A 62 -4.68 -13.87 9.22
CA LEU A 62 -5.22 -13.04 10.30
C LEU A 62 -4.16 -12.20 11.03
N GLY A 63 -2.90 -12.66 11.07
CA GLY A 63 -1.83 -12.05 11.85
C GLY A 63 -1.64 -10.55 11.59
N PRO A 64 -1.43 -10.10 10.35
CA PRO A 64 -1.25 -8.68 10.04
C PRO A 64 -2.47 -7.82 10.39
N VAL A 65 -3.68 -8.32 10.12
CA VAL A 65 -4.93 -7.61 10.41
C VAL A 65 -5.14 -7.45 11.91
N LEU A 66 -4.92 -8.55 12.66
CA LEU A 66 -4.99 -8.53 14.12
C LEU A 66 -3.93 -7.60 14.70
N LEU A 67 -2.69 -7.67 14.21
CA LEU A 67 -1.59 -6.84 14.68
C LEU A 67 -1.89 -5.35 14.48
N ILE A 68 -2.32 -4.96 13.28
CA ILE A 68 -2.68 -3.57 12.97
C ILE A 68 -3.87 -3.14 13.84
N GLY A 69 -4.91 -3.97 13.92
CA GLY A 69 -6.08 -3.71 14.76
C GLY A 69 -5.71 -3.49 16.23
N LEU A 70 -4.85 -4.35 16.78
CA LEU A 70 -4.37 -4.25 18.17
C LEU A 70 -3.52 -2.99 18.40
N ILE A 71 -2.65 -2.61 17.46
CA ILE A 71 -1.88 -1.36 17.53
C ILE A 71 -2.81 -0.15 17.52
N LEU A 72 -3.84 -0.13 16.66
CA LEU A 72 -4.81 0.97 16.59
C LEU A 72 -5.63 1.06 17.88
N VAL A 73 -6.12 -0.06 18.39
CA VAL A 73 -6.87 -0.11 19.67
C VAL A 73 -5.99 0.40 20.81
N TRP A 74 -4.72 -0.03 20.87
CA TRP A 74 -3.77 0.44 21.89
C TRP A 74 -3.51 1.95 21.81
N ARG A 75 -3.43 2.51 20.61
CA ARG A 75 -3.19 3.96 20.42
C ARG A 75 -4.41 4.83 20.73
N TRP A 76 -5.63 4.31 20.51
CA TRP A 76 -6.85 5.12 20.53
C TRP A 76 -7.73 4.89 21.77
N THR A 77 -7.43 3.85 22.57
CA THR A 77 -8.23 3.53 23.74
C THR A 77 -7.40 3.57 25.04
N ARG A 78 -8.11 3.59 26.18
CA ARG A 78 -7.44 3.47 27.48
C ARG A 78 -6.78 2.08 27.61
N PRO A 79 -5.60 1.96 28.26
CA PRO A 79 -4.83 0.71 28.32
C PRO A 79 -5.65 -0.47 28.85
N LEU A 80 -6.54 -0.23 29.80
CA LEU A 80 -7.42 -1.26 30.36
C LEU A 80 -8.42 -1.80 29.33
N ILE A 81 -8.99 -0.93 28.48
CA ILE A 81 -9.90 -1.31 27.39
C ILE A 81 -9.12 -2.06 26.32
N ALA A 82 -7.93 -1.55 25.96
CA ALA A 82 -7.05 -2.21 25.00
C ALA A 82 -6.70 -3.63 25.45
N THR A 83 -6.29 -3.81 26.72
CA THR A 83 -5.98 -5.13 27.28
C THR A 83 -7.20 -6.05 27.25
N LEU A 84 -8.37 -5.56 27.62
CA LEU A 84 -9.61 -6.34 27.58
C LEU A 84 -9.95 -6.81 26.16
N VAL A 85 -9.84 -5.92 25.17
CA VAL A 85 -10.05 -6.26 23.75
C VAL A 85 -9.04 -7.30 23.28
N ILE A 86 -7.76 -7.12 23.63
CA ILE A 86 -6.70 -8.08 23.25
C ILE A 86 -6.98 -9.47 23.82
N VAL A 87 -7.31 -9.55 25.11
CA VAL A 87 -7.62 -10.82 25.79
C VAL A 87 -8.88 -11.46 25.19
N THR A 88 -9.93 -10.67 24.95
CA THR A 88 -11.18 -11.17 24.35
C THR A 88 -10.95 -11.70 22.93
N VAL A 89 -10.26 -10.95 22.08
CA VAL A 89 -9.93 -11.37 20.71
C VAL A 89 -9.07 -12.61 20.73
N GLY A 90 -8.04 -12.66 21.59
CA GLY A 90 -7.18 -13.84 21.76
C GLY A 90 -7.96 -15.07 22.21
N ALA A 91 -8.87 -14.93 23.17
CA ALA A 91 -9.73 -16.02 23.65
C ALA A 91 -10.69 -16.52 22.54
N VAL A 92 -11.28 -15.62 21.77
CA VAL A 92 -12.15 -15.97 20.64
C VAL A 92 -11.36 -16.71 19.57
N VAL A 93 -10.20 -16.19 19.15
CA VAL A 93 -9.34 -16.85 18.16
C VAL A 93 -8.92 -18.25 18.67
N TYR A 94 -8.49 -18.37 19.93
CA TYR A 94 -8.13 -19.65 20.53
C TYR A 94 -9.31 -20.62 20.58
N ARG A 95 -10.49 -20.15 20.99
CA ARG A 95 -11.71 -20.98 21.12
C ARG A 95 -12.21 -21.52 19.77
N TYR A 96 -12.05 -20.74 18.71
CA TYR A 96 -12.50 -21.09 17.36
C TYR A 96 -11.36 -21.52 16.43
N TRP A 97 -10.17 -21.80 16.97
CA TRP A 97 -8.99 -22.12 16.16
C TRP A 97 -9.22 -23.26 15.16
N SER A 98 -9.80 -24.37 15.62
CA SER A 98 -10.11 -25.52 14.74
C SER A 98 -11.12 -25.19 13.64
N ALA A 99 -12.09 -24.33 13.93
CA ALA A 99 -13.05 -23.86 12.94
C ALA A 99 -12.38 -22.94 11.91
N LEU A 100 -11.45 -22.09 12.34
CA LEU A 100 -10.64 -21.24 11.47
C LEU A 100 -9.71 -22.07 10.58
N GLU A 101 -9.05 -23.09 11.14
CA GLU A 101 -8.24 -24.03 10.34
C GLU A 101 -9.08 -24.80 9.31
N GLY A 102 -10.29 -25.20 9.66
CA GLY A 102 -11.21 -25.90 8.74
C GLY A 102 -11.74 -25.03 7.62
N ASN A 103 -11.80 -23.71 7.83
CA ASN A 103 -12.40 -22.75 6.91
C ASN A 103 -11.45 -21.58 6.56
N TYR A 104 -10.14 -21.76 6.72
CA TYR A 104 -9.16 -20.69 6.54
C TYR A 104 -9.22 -20.07 5.12
N GLU A 105 -9.55 -20.88 4.12
CA GLU A 105 -9.65 -20.47 2.72
C GLU A 105 -10.71 -19.39 2.53
N TRP A 106 -11.85 -19.53 3.24
CA TRP A 106 -12.91 -18.53 3.22
C TRP A 106 -12.54 -17.25 3.96
N ALA A 107 -11.78 -17.39 5.07
CA ALA A 107 -11.28 -16.24 5.81
C ALA A 107 -10.25 -15.45 4.98
N ASP A 108 -9.36 -16.14 4.27
CA ASP A 108 -8.38 -15.52 3.38
C ASP A 108 -9.09 -14.85 2.17
N LEU A 109 -10.05 -15.53 1.54
CA LEU A 109 -10.89 -14.94 0.49
C LEU A 109 -11.57 -13.65 0.97
N ALA A 110 -12.23 -13.69 2.12
CA ALA A 110 -12.93 -12.55 2.69
C ALA A 110 -11.97 -11.39 2.97
N GLN A 111 -10.81 -11.67 3.53
CA GLN A 111 -9.76 -10.67 3.79
C GLN A 111 -9.26 -10.01 2.50
N GLN A 112 -8.94 -10.80 1.47
CA GLN A 112 -8.46 -10.29 0.19
C GLN A 112 -9.52 -9.44 -0.50
N CYS A 113 -10.75 -9.94 -0.58
CA CYS A 113 -11.87 -9.19 -1.15
C CYS A 113 -12.16 -7.89 -0.37
N ALA A 114 -12.07 -7.94 0.97
CA ALA A 114 -12.24 -6.75 1.81
C ALA A 114 -11.11 -5.73 1.58
N ALA A 115 -9.86 -6.16 1.49
CA ALA A 115 -8.71 -5.29 1.27
C ALA A 115 -8.79 -4.56 -0.08
N TYR A 116 -8.95 -5.30 -1.18
CA TYR A 116 -9.07 -4.70 -2.51
C TYR A 116 -10.38 -3.96 -2.71
N GLY A 117 -11.49 -4.44 -2.11
CA GLY A 117 -12.78 -3.74 -2.10
C GLY A 117 -12.71 -2.40 -1.36
N LEU A 118 -12.03 -2.34 -0.21
CA LEU A 118 -11.82 -1.11 0.54
C LEU A 118 -10.96 -0.10 -0.23
N LEU A 119 -9.91 -0.58 -0.90
CA LEU A 119 -9.09 0.27 -1.78
C LEU A 119 -9.94 0.81 -2.93
N ALA A 120 -10.66 -0.05 -3.65
CA ALA A 120 -11.56 0.35 -4.73
C ALA A 120 -12.61 1.36 -4.26
N PHE A 121 -13.22 1.12 -3.09
CA PHE A 121 -14.19 2.03 -2.48
C PHE A 121 -13.56 3.37 -2.14
N SER A 122 -12.38 3.38 -1.52
CA SER A 122 -11.68 4.59 -1.11
C SER A 122 -11.29 5.46 -2.30
N PHE A 123 -10.70 4.84 -3.33
CA PHE A 123 -10.36 5.51 -4.59
C PHE A 123 -11.63 5.96 -5.33
N GLY A 124 -12.63 5.12 -5.48
CA GLY A 124 -13.89 5.43 -6.14
C GLY A 124 -14.67 6.55 -5.43
N ARG A 125 -14.74 6.50 -4.10
CA ARG A 125 -15.38 7.57 -3.31
C ARG A 125 -14.71 8.93 -3.48
N SER A 126 -13.39 8.96 -3.71
CA SER A 126 -12.66 10.20 -3.92
C SER A 126 -12.97 10.86 -5.29
N LEU A 127 -13.55 10.10 -6.23
CA LEU A 127 -13.97 10.62 -7.53
C LEU A 127 -15.34 11.31 -7.51
N MET A 128 -16.08 11.21 -6.41
CA MET A 128 -17.42 11.82 -6.28
C MET A 128 -17.34 13.35 -6.40
N PRO A 129 -18.42 14.00 -6.89
CA PRO A 129 -18.50 15.46 -6.97
C PRO A 129 -18.20 16.12 -5.62
N GLY A 130 -17.45 17.22 -5.63
CA GLY A 130 -17.06 17.95 -4.43
C GLY A 130 -15.90 17.34 -3.63
N ARG A 131 -15.27 16.25 -4.11
CA ARG A 131 -14.09 15.62 -3.48
C ARG A 131 -12.86 15.74 -4.37
N THR A 132 -11.71 15.81 -3.73
CA THR A 132 -10.42 15.74 -4.42
C THR A 132 -10.04 14.27 -4.62
N PRO A 133 -9.72 13.84 -5.88
CA PRO A 133 -9.28 12.47 -6.16
C PRO A 133 -8.03 12.10 -5.37
N LEU A 134 -7.92 10.83 -4.94
CA LEU A 134 -6.80 10.39 -4.06
C LEU A 134 -5.43 10.60 -4.70
N CYS A 135 -5.27 10.29 -6.01
CA CYS A 135 -3.99 10.54 -6.68
C CYS A 135 -3.68 12.05 -6.79
N THR A 136 -4.70 12.92 -6.86
CA THR A 136 -4.53 14.37 -6.82
C THR A 136 -4.06 14.82 -5.44
N GLN A 137 -4.68 14.35 -4.37
CA GLN A 137 -4.26 14.64 -2.99
C GLN A 137 -2.82 14.21 -2.74
N LEU A 138 -2.46 13.00 -3.19
CA LEU A 138 -1.10 12.47 -3.03
C LEU A 138 -0.08 13.30 -3.81
N ALA A 139 -0.41 13.69 -5.05
CA ALA A 139 0.47 14.50 -5.89
C ALA A 139 0.65 15.92 -5.32
N ASP A 140 -0.42 16.54 -4.83
CA ASP A 140 -0.41 17.87 -4.20
C ASP A 140 0.46 17.88 -2.93
N ASN A 141 0.34 16.85 -2.10
CA ASN A 141 1.16 16.69 -0.89
C ASN A 141 2.66 16.49 -1.18
N LEU A 142 3.00 15.88 -2.34
CA LEU A 142 4.39 15.58 -2.69
C LEU A 142 5.07 16.71 -3.48
N HIS A 143 4.33 17.47 -4.27
CA HIS A 143 4.87 18.42 -5.25
C HIS A 143 4.38 19.86 -5.03
N GLY A 144 3.43 20.07 -4.10
CA GLY A 144 2.73 21.34 -3.94
C GLY A 144 1.62 21.55 -4.99
N PRO A 145 1.12 22.79 -5.13
CA PRO A 145 -0.06 23.08 -5.95
C PRO A 145 0.09 22.60 -7.41
N LEU A 146 -0.89 21.80 -7.85
CA LEU A 146 -0.88 21.16 -9.17
C LEU A 146 -1.48 22.10 -10.24
N VAL A 147 -0.95 22.03 -11.46
CA VAL A 147 -1.53 22.69 -12.62
C VAL A 147 -2.78 21.94 -13.13
N PRO A 148 -3.73 22.62 -13.82
CA PRO A 148 -4.98 22.00 -14.27
C PRO A 148 -4.83 20.70 -15.08
N GLU A 149 -3.77 20.60 -15.86
CA GLU A 149 -3.43 19.40 -16.66
C GLU A 149 -3.07 18.22 -15.76
N GLU A 150 -2.31 18.46 -14.69
CA GLU A 150 -1.95 17.44 -13.70
C GLU A 150 -3.17 16.97 -12.91
N ILE A 151 -4.09 17.87 -12.55
CA ILE A 151 -5.36 17.54 -11.88
C ILE A 151 -6.20 16.62 -12.78
N THR A 152 -6.27 16.91 -14.06
CA THR A 152 -7.01 16.08 -15.02
C THR A 152 -6.39 14.68 -15.14
N TYR A 153 -5.06 14.60 -15.22
CA TYR A 153 -4.35 13.33 -15.26
C TYR A 153 -4.56 12.52 -13.99
N THR A 154 -4.34 13.11 -12.82
CA THR A 154 -4.44 12.40 -11.52
C THR A 154 -5.86 11.93 -11.23
N ARG A 155 -6.91 12.64 -11.72
CA ARG A 155 -8.28 12.17 -11.68
C ARG A 155 -8.48 10.91 -12.52
N ARG A 156 -7.94 10.87 -13.74
CA ARG A 156 -7.97 9.68 -14.61
C ARG A 156 -7.18 8.52 -14.00
N ALA A 157 -6.01 8.80 -13.43
CA ALA A 157 -5.22 7.81 -12.70
C ALA A 157 -6.01 7.21 -11.52
N THR A 158 -6.71 8.05 -10.73
CA THR A 158 -7.57 7.56 -9.63
C THR A 158 -8.67 6.64 -10.15
N ALA A 159 -9.29 6.95 -11.30
CA ALA A 159 -10.31 6.10 -11.91
C ALA A 159 -9.71 4.76 -12.39
N ALA A 160 -8.52 4.79 -13.01
CA ALA A 160 -7.81 3.59 -13.43
C ALA A 160 -7.43 2.69 -12.25
N TRP A 161 -6.92 3.25 -11.15
CA TRP A 161 -6.65 2.51 -9.92
C TRP A 161 -7.93 1.92 -9.29
N THR A 162 -9.05 2.66 -9.31
CA THR A 162 -10.35 2.14 -8.84
C THR A 162 -10.77 0.90 -9.64
N ALA A 163 -10.74 1.00 -10.98
CA ALA A 163 -11.08 -0.12 -11.87
C ALA A 163 -10.12 -1.31 -11.67
N PHE A 164 -8.82 -1.04 -11.53
CA PHE A 164 -7.81 -2.06 -11.28
C PHE A 164 -8.09 -2.84 -9.99
N TYR A 165 -8.37 -2.18 -8.86
CA TYR A 165 -8.68 -2.86 -7.60
C TYR A 165 -9.98 -3.66 -7.67
N LEU A 166 -11.00 -3.16 -8.38
CA LEU A 166 -12.23 -3.91 -8.62
C LEU A 166 -11.98 -5.17 -9.44
N LEU A 167 -11.15 -5.08 -10.48
CA LEU A 167 -10.79 -6.23 -11.31
C LEU A 167 -9.98 -7.27 -10.52
N ILE A 168 -9.04 -6.84 -9.66
CA ILE A 168 -8.31 -7.75 -8.78
C ILE A 168 -9.27 -8.45 -7.82
N ALA A 169 -10.16 -7.73 -7.14
CA ALA A 169 -11.12 -8.33 -6.21
C ALA A 169 -12.05 -9.32 -6.93
N ALA A 170 -12.54 -8.98 -8.12
CA ALA A 170 -13.36 -9.87 -8.95
C ALA A 170 -12.58 -11.12 -9.39
N ALA A 171 -11.34 -10.96 -9.84
CA ALA A 171 -10.49 -12.09 -10.25
C ALA A 171 -10.20 -13.03 -9.08
N ILE A 172 -9.91 -12.51 -7.89
CA ILE A 172 -9.71 -13.30 -6.67
C ILE A 172 -10.97 -14.12 -6.36
N ALA A 173 -12.16 -13.50 -6.38
CA ALA A 173 -13.42 -14.18 -6.12
C ALA A 173 -13.71 -15.24 -7.19
N ILE A 174 -13.59 -14.91 -8.47
CA ILE A 174 -13.83 -15.84 -9.58
C ILE A 174 -12.88 -17.05 -9.50
N LEU A 175 -11.58 -16.82 -9.32
CA LEU A 175 -10.60 -17.90 -9.23
C LEU A 175 -10.83 -18.81 -8.03
N PHE A 176 -11.32 -18.28 -6.92
CA PHE A 176 -11.66 -19.09 -5.75
C PHE A 176 -12.74 -20.14 -6.04
N PHE A 177 -13.75 -19.79 -6.83
CA PHE A 177 -14.83 -20.70 -7.18
C PHE A 177 -14.57 -21.53 -8.45
N ALA A 178 -13.76 -21.03 -9.38
CA ALA A 178 -13.60 -21.61 -10.71
C ALA A 178 -12.29 -22.38 -10.91
N ALA A 179 -11.28 -22.19 -10.03
CA ALA A 179 -9.96 -22.78 -10.20
C ALA A 179 -9.54 -23.64 -8.99
N PRO A 180 -8.58 -24.58 -9.18
CA PRO A 180 -7.97 -25.28 -8.04
C PRO A 180 -7.32 -24.29 -7.06
N LEU A 181 -7.38 -24.59 -5.77
CA LEU A 181 -6.87 -23.74 -4.69
C LEU A 181 -5.40 -23.31 -4.89
N ARG A 182 -4.58 -24.18 -5.50
CA ARG A 182 -3.19 -23.85 -5.85
C ARG A 182 -3.07 -22.70 -6.84
N VAL A 183 -3.94 -22.66 -7.86
CA VAL A 183 -3.96 -21.60 -8.86
C VAL A 183 -4.42 -20.29 -8.24
N TRP A 184 -5.47 -20.36 -7.43
CA TRP A 184 -5.96 -19.22 -6.65
C TRP A 184 -4.88 -18.66 -5.73
N SER A 185 -4.21 -19.53 -4.95
CA SER A 185 -3.12 -19.14 -4.05
C SER A 185 -1.93 -18.52 -4.80
N LEU A 186 -1.56 -19.06 -5.97
CA LEU A 186 -0.52 -18.48 -6.81
C LEU A 186 -0.92 -17.07 -7.29
N PHE A 187 -2.17 -16.90 -7.70
CA PHE A 187 -2.67 -15.60 -8.14
C PHE A 187 -2.63 -14.57 -7.00
N VAL A 188 -3.19 -14.91 -5.83
CA VAL A 188 -3.27 -14.01 -4.67
C VAL A 188 -1.88 -13.64 -4.14
N ASN A 189 -0.97 -14.61 -4.03
CA ASN A 189 0.31 -14.39 -3.35
C ASN A 189 1.44 -13.90 -4.28
N PHE A 190 1.32 -14.06 -5.61
CA PHE A 190 2.39 -13.66 -6.54
C PHE A 190 1.88 -12.81 -7.69
N ALA A 191 0.85 -13.28 -8.44
CA ALA A 191 0.38 -12.56 -9.63
C ALA A 191 -0.16 -11.18 -9.29
N THR A 192 -0.87 -11.03 -8.19
CA THR A 192 -1.43 -9.76 -7.74
C THR A 192 -0.35 -8.72 -7.48
N TYR A 193 0.75 -9.09 -6.83
CA TYR A 193 1.87 -8.15 -6.60
C TYR A 193 2.56 -7.76 -7.91
N GLY A 194 2.70 -8.71 -8.84
CA GLY A 194 3.21 -8.43 -10.18
C GLY A 194 2.32 -7.47 -10.96
N LEU A 195 0.99 -7.65 -10.88
CA LEU A 195 0.02 -6.77 -11.51
C LEU A 195 0.02 -5.36 -10.90
N ILE A 196 0.15 -5.25 -9.57
CA ILE A 196 0.29 -3.96 -8.88
C ILE A 196 1.57 -3.25 -9.36
N ALA A 197 2.71 -3.96 -9.41
CA ALA A 197 3.95 -3.39 -9.91
C ALA A 197 3.83 -2.94 -11.37
N LEU A 198 3.17 -3.73 -12.21
CA LEU A 198 2.90 -3.38 -13.62
C LEU A 198 2.02 -2.13 -13.72
N MET A 199 0.98 -2.02 -12.88
CA MET A 199 0.11 -0.85 -12.83
C MET A 199 0.88 0.42 -12.44
N PHE A 200 1.80 0.34 -11.46
CA PHE A 200 2.69 1.46 -11.11
C PHE A 200 3.63 1.85 -12.27
N ILE A 201 4.20 0.86 -12.97
CA ILE A 201 5.07 1.11 -14.15
C ILE A 201 4.26 1.77 -15.27
N ALA A 202 3.04 1.31 -15.52
CA ALA A 202 2.14 1.88 -16.51
C ALA A 202 1.77 3.32 -16.16
N ASP A 203 1.34 3.59 -14.93
CA ASP A 203 1.00 4.93 -14.44
C ASP A 203 2.20 5.88 -14.57
N TYR A 204 3.38 5.46 -14.12
CA TYR A 204 4.62 6.23 -14.26
C TYR A 204 4.95 6.53 -15.73
N SER A 205 4.85 5.52 -16.60
CA SER A 205 5.18 5.65 -18.03
C SER A 205 4.22 6.60 -18.75
N ILE A 206 2.93 6.51 -18.44
CA ILE A 206 1.88 7.38 -18.99
C ILE A 206 2.08 8.82 -18.48
N ARG A 207 2.33 8.97 -17.18
CA ARG A 207 2.62 10.30 -16.57
C ARG A 207 3.80 10.96 -17.26
N HIS A 208 4.88 10.22 -17.48
CA HIS A 208 6.08 10.75 -18.14
C HIS A 208 5.85 11.19 -19.59
N ARG A 209 4.93 10.54 -20.31
CA ARG A 209 4.55 10.90 -21.68
C ARG A 209 3.63 12.11 -21.76
N ILE A 210 2.67 12.22 -20.81
CA ILE A 210 1.64 13.27 -20.82
C ILE A 210 2.16 14.54 -20.17
N LEU A 211 3.02 14.44 -19.16
CA LEU A 211 3.53 15.55 -18.34
C LEU A 211 5.07 15.62 -18.37
N PRO A 212 5.69 15.92 -19.53
CA PRO A 212 7.15 15.91 -19.67
C PRO A 212 7.86 16.98 -18.83
N ARG A 213 7.13 18.00 -18.36
CA ARG A 213 7.64 19.13 -17.56
C ARG A 213 7.38 19.00 -16.06
N ALA A 214 6.70 17.94 -15.61
CA ALA A 214 6.46 17.73 -14.18
C ALA A 214 7.78 17.43 -13.43
N PRO A 215 7.93 17.92 -12.17
CA PRO A 215 9.13 17.65 -11.36
C PRO A 215 9.39 16.15 -11.26
N ARG A 216 10.63 15.73 -11.48
CA ARG A 216 11.06 14.33 -11.50
C ARG A 216 11.31 13.81 -10.06
N THR A 217 10.30 13.81 -9.22
CA THR A 217 10.40 13.08 -7.96
C THR A 217 10.12 11.60 -8.24
N GLY A 218 11.18 10.80 -8.25
CA GLY A 218 11.07 9.37 -8.43
C GLY A 218 10.25 8.75 -7.29
N ILE A 219 9.57 7.63 -7.56
CA ILE A 219 8.84 6.81 -6.56
C ILE A 219 9.73 6.54 -5.33
N LEU A 220 11.04 6.41 -5.52
CA LEU A 220 12.03 6.26 -4.45
C LEU A 220 12.12 7.48 -3.54
N ALA A 221 12.03 8.70 -4.07
CA ALA A 221 12.06 9.92 -3.26
C ALA A 221 10.77 10.09 -2.45
N ALA A 222 9.61 9.73 -3.02
CA ALA A 222 8.34 9.73 -2.32
C ALA A 222 8.31 8.69 -1.18
N LEU A 223 8.84 7.49 -1.40
CA LEU A 223 8.99 6.46 -0.36
C LEU A 223 9.98 6.88 0.73
N GLN A 224 11.07 7.54 0.37
CA GLN A 224 12.06 8.06 1.33
C GLN A 224 11.46 9.17 2.20
N GLN A 225 10.70 10.11 1.64
CA GLN A 225 10.00 11.13 2.43
C GLN A 225 8.98 10.54 3.39
N PHE A 226 8.28 9.48 2.99
CA PHE A 226 7.32 8.80 3.85
C PHE A 226 8.00 8.06 5.01
N LEU A 227 9.17 7.48 4.78
CA LEU A 227 9.94 6.75 5.80
C LEU A 227 10.73 7.68 6.74
N VAL A 228 11.13 8.87 6.28
CA VAL A 228 11.92 9.84 7.07
C VAL A 228 11.02 10.85 7.78
N GLY A 229 9.84 11.15 7.25
CA GLY A 229 8.90 12.13 7.82
C GLY A 229 8.04 11.63 8.99
N SER A 230 8.27 10.39 9.49
CA SER A 230 7.55 9.80 10.63
C SER A 230 8.39 9.75 11.92
N GLY A 231 9.44 10.58 12.02
CA GLY A 231 10.26 10.73 13.21
C GLY A 231 10.00 12.03 13.95
#